data_fc04a0f384fa3c118e1937c10b5609a4
#
_entry.id   fc04a0f384fa3c118e1937c10b5609a4
#
_cell.length_a   1.000
_cell.length_b   1.000
_cell.length_c   1.000
_cell.angle_alpha   90.00
_cell.angle_beta   90.00
_cell.angle_gamma   90.00
#
_symmetry.space_group_name_H-M   'P 1'
#
loop_
_entity.id
_entity.type
_entity.pdbx_description
1 polymer ?
#
loop_
_entity_poly.entity_id
_entity_poly.type
_entity_poly.pdbx_seq_one_letter_code
_entity_poly.pdbx_strand_id
1 'polypeptide(L)'
;MSNSGKFFNVANLTIGVLGLLAAVGGAGIAIVQGWPPLLVGQNARFSCQLQPDTQRGSEVWTVMYRHDKGQQPWLKMVTTLGGDYTPVRRCQIISESLNGYRKDGLIKLAYREEPKTPNQYVICAKTKLSGDGCPLVLTLNPGSDKEAYQVMRDMTENLLTGTGVYQNSEGKLATSQFSPSSPEIDLTPFLAEEDRIARSNSAK
;
A
#
# COMPACT_ATOMS: atom_id res chain seq x y z
N MET A 1 47.66 47.09 17.57
CA MET A 1 47.58 45.63 17.37
C MET A 1 46.68 45.07 18.48
N SER A 2 45.45 44.88 18.23
CA SER A 2 44.42 44.47 19.23
C SER A 2 44.00 43.00 18.91
N ASN A 3 44.33 42.17 19.91
CA ASN A 3 44.07 40.72 19.81
C ASN A 3 42.71 40.43 20.45
N SER A 4 41.67 40.20 19.59
CA SER A 4 40.31 39.87 20.04
C SER A 4 40.18 38.36 20.16
N GLY A 5 40.47 37.85 21.37
CA GLY A 5 40.21 36.45 21.72
C GLY A 5 38.70 36.16 21.80
N LYS A 6 38.22 35.27 20.97
CA LYS A 6 36.84 34.74 21.04
C LYS A 6 36.74 33.78 22.22
N PHE A 7 36.13 34.22 23.31
CA PHE A 7 35.73 33.34 24.41
C PHE A 7 34.49 32.54 23.95
N PHE A 8 34.69 31.29 23.59
CA PHE A 8 33.60 30.35 23.49
C PHE A 8 33.07 30.09 24.90
N ASN A 9 31.85 30.48 25.15
CA ASN A 9 31.22 30.39 26.45
C ASN A 9 30.81 28.92 26.70
N VAL A 10 31.56 28.23 27.58
CA VAL A 10 31.38 26.82 27.97
C VAL A 10 29.97 26.56 28.51
N ALA A 11 29.29 27.59 29.01
CA ALA A 11 27.90 27.47 29.50
C ALA A 11 26.88 27.10 28.42
N ASN A 12 27.13 27.48 27.15
CA ASN A 12 26.19 27.14 26.05
C ASN A 12 26.37 25.71 25.51
N LEU A 13 27.53 25.10 25.79
CA LEU A 13 27.78 23.72 25.36
C LEU A 13 27.11 22.70 26.29
N THR A 14 26.97 23.02 27.57
CA THR A 14 26.34 22.14 28.56
C THR A 14 24.83 22.05 28.41
N ILE A 15 24.16 23.12 27.95
CA ILE A 15 22.72 23.13 27.71
C ILE A 15 22.37 22.26 26.48
N GLY A 16 23.22 22.28 25.46
CA GLY A 16 23.04 21.46 24.23
C GLY A 16 23.17 19.97 24.52
N VAL A 17 24.07 19.55 25.42
CA VAL A 17 24.27 18.11 25.73
C VAL A 17 23.19 17.58 26.66
N LEU A 18 22.68 18.37 27.60
CA LEU A 18 21.58 17.96 28.49
C LEU A 18 20.24 17.87 27.77
N GLY A 19 20.03 18.71 26.75
CA GLY A 19 18.82 18.63 25.91
C GLY A 19 18.77 17.37 25.06
N LEU A 20 19.89 16.81 24.66
CA LEU A 20 20.00 15.62 23.83
C LEU A 20 19.76 14.32 24.62
N LEU A 21 20.07 14.31 25.93
CA LEU A 21 19.85 13.12 26.77
C LEU A 21 18.42 12.97 27.28
N ALA A 22 17.63 14.05 27.33
CA ALA A 22 16.22 13.99 27.73
C ALA A 22 15.30 13.43 26.62
N ALA A 23 15.74 13.39 25.35
CA ALA A 23 14.97 12.89 24.23
C ALA A 23 15.07 11.36 24.04
N VAL A 24 15.97 10.67 24.75
CA VAL A 24 16.22 9.22 24.58
C VAL A 24 15.38 8.36 25.53
N GLY A 25 14.68 8.97 26.48
CA GLY A 25 13.97 8.27 27.56
C GLY A 25 12.48 7.96 27.33
N GLY A 26 11.89 8.23 26.17
CA GLY A 26 10.43 8.24 26.10
C GLY A 26 9.72 7.70 24.87
N ALA A 27 10.38 7.08 23.90
CA ALA A 27 9.69 6.31 22.88
C ALA A 27 10.69 5.37 22.24
N GLY A 28 10.53 4.08 22.45
CA GLY A 28 11.25 3.04 21.74
C GLY A 28 10.90 3.11 20.24
N ILE A 29 11.47 4.06 19.50
CA ILE A 29 11.43 4.10 18.06
C ILE A 29 12.59 3.22 17.62
N ALA A 30 12.30 2.00 17.23
CA ALA A 30 13.24 1.17 16.49
C ALA A 30 13.56 1.89 15.17
N ILE A 31 14.67 2.62 15.16
CA ILE A 31 15.25 3.16 13.93
C ILE A 31 15.87 1.97 13.19
N VAL A 32 15.06 1.27 12.42
CA VAL A 32 15.55 0.31 11.46
C VAL A 32 15.89 1.10 10.20
N GLN A 33 17.22 1.26 10.01
CA GLN A 33 17.85 1.68 8.75
C GLN A 33 17.31 2.97 8.09
N GLY A 34 17.68 4.12 8.63
CA GLY A 34 17.92 5.34 7.85
C GLY A 34 16.76 6.03 7.13
N TRP A 35 15.55 5.52 7.21
CA TRP A 35 14.35 6.14 6.65
C TRP A 35 13.51 6.73 7.77
N PRO A 36 13.13 8.02 7.69
CA PRO A 36 12.19 8.58 8.64
C PRO A 36 10.92 7.73 8.59
N PRO A 37 10.30 7.40 9.76
CA PRO A 37 8.99 6.76 9.74
C PRO A 37 8.07 7.67 8.92
N LEU A 38 7.62 7.18 7.77
CA LEU A 38 6.59 7.85 7.01
C LEU A 38 5.44 8.06 8.00
N LEU A 39 5.11 9.30 8.30
CA LEU A 39 3.95 9.66 9.10
C LEU A 39 2.73 9.16 8.31
N VAL A 40 2.40 7.89 8.49
CA VAL A 40 1.15 7.32 7.99
C VAL A 40 0.06 8.13 8.67
N GLY A 41 -0.56 9.02 7.92
CA GLY A 41 -1.63 9.87 8.45
C GLY A 41 -2.63 8.99 9.21
N GLN A 42 -3.06 9.41 10.39
CA GLN A 42 -3.96 8.62 11.27
C GLN A 42 -5.19 8.08 10.53
N ASN A 43 -5.53 8.64 9.38
CA ASN A 43 -6.65 8.24 8.52
C ASN A 43 -6.26 7.33 7.35
N ALA A 44 -4.98 6.91 7.23
CA ALA A 44 -4.58 6.00 6.16
C ALA A 44 -5.12 4.59 6.43
N ARG A 45 -5.79 4.00 5.44
CA ARG A 45 -6.28 2.62 5.49
C ARG A 45 -5.27 1.63 4.93
N PHE A 46 -4.49 2.07 3.95
CA PHE A 46 -3.44 1.26 3.35
C PHE A 46 -2.06 1.72 3.83
N SER A 47 -1.22 0.77 4.19
CA SER A 47 0.16 1.03 4.62
C SER A 47 1.09 -0.07 4.14
N CYS A 48 2.35 0.29 3.87
CA CYS A 48 3.38 -0.67 3.46
C CYS A 48 4.18 -1.11 4.68
N GLN A 49 4.28 -2.42 4.93
CA GLN A 49 5.00 -2.99 6.06
C GLN A 49 5.76 -4.24 5.64
N LEU A 50 6.88 -4.50 6.30
CA LEU A 50 7.58 -5.77 6.19
C LEU A 50 6.88 -6.78 7.11
N GLN A 51 6.46 -7.92 6.57
CA GLN A 51 5.68 -8.94 7.30
C GLN A 51 6.33 -10.31 7.14
N PRO A 52 6.33 -11.13 8.21
CA PRO A 52 6.78 -12.51 8.09
C PRO A 52 5.84 -13.29 7.15
N ASP A 53 6.43 -14.10 6.29
CA ASP A 53 5.71 -14.98 5.36
C ASP A 53 6.09 -16.43 5.61
N THR A 54 5.19 -17.19 6.23
CA THR A 54 5.42 -18.59 6.58
C THR A 54 5.55 -19.51 5.37
N GLN A 55 4.94 -19.13 4.23
CA GLN A 55 5.03 -19.94 3.00
C GLN A 55 6.38 -19.79 2.32
N ARG A 56 7.03 -18.63 2.45
CA ARG A 56 8.34 -18.35 1.88
C ARG A 56 9.48 -18.52 2.89
N GLY A 57 9.18 -18.63 4.18
CA GLY A 57 10.18 -18.70 5.25
C GLY A 57 11.03 -17.43 5.37
N SER A 58 10.54 -16.28 4.89
CA SER A 58 11.23 -14.99 4.89
C SER A 58 10.24 -13.85 5.10
N GLU A 59 10.76 -12.64 5.32
CA GLU A 59 9.93 -11.44 5.37
C GLU A 59 9.60 -10.93 3.97
N VAL A 60 8.39 -10.41 3.77
CA VAL A 60 7.87 -9.90 2.51
C VAL A 60 7.24 -8.52 2.70
N TRP A 61 7.58 -7.58 1.83
CA TRP A 61 6.91 -6.27 1.80
C TRP A 61 5.45 -6.46 1.44
N THR A 62 4.57 -6.00 2.32
CA THR A 62 3.13 -6.26 2.26
C THR A 62 2.36 -4.96 2.37
N VAL A 63 1.46 -4.71 1.44
CA VAL A 63 0.43 -3.70 1.61
C VAL A 63 -0.58 -4.23 2.62
N MET A 64 -0.70 -3.52 3.73
CA MET A 64 -1.66 -3.81 4.79
C MET A 64 -2.93 -3.01 4.57
N TYR A 65 -4.08 -3.57 4.89
CA TYR A 65 -5.36 -2.88 4.92
C TYR A 65 -5.91 -2.84 6.33
N ARG A 66 -6.36 -1.67 6.78
CA ARG A 66 -7.02 -1.48 8.09
C ARG A 66 -8.53 -1.60 7.92
N HIS A 67 -9.05 -2.80 8.17
CA HIS A 67 -10.47 -3.08 8.26
C HIS A 67 -11.01 -2.78 9.67
N ASP A 68 -12.33 -2.87 9.88
CA ASP A 68 -12.97 -2.64 11.19
C ASP A 68 -12.49 -3.61 12.28
N LYS A 69 -12.03 -4.80 11.86
CA LYS A 69 -11.46 -5.83 12.76
C LYS A 69 -9.97 -5.64 13.07
N GLY A 70 -9.35 -4.60 12.52
CA GLY A 70 -7.92 -4.34 12.69
C GLY A 70 -7.15 -4.31 11.38
N GLN A 71 -5.83 -4.22 11.50
CA GLN A 71 -4.92 -4.19 10.36
C GLN A 71 -4.59 -5.62 9.92
N GLN A 72 -4.69 -5.88 8.63
CA GLN A 72 -4.52 -7.21 8.05
C GLN A 72 -3.69 -7.16 6.76
N PRO A 73 -2.93 -8.22 6.44
CA PRO A 73 -2.23 -8.36 5.18
C PRO A 73 -3.21 -8.35 4.00
N TRP A 74 -2.88 -7.58 2.96
CA TRP A 74 -3.72 -7.53 1.75
C TRP A 74 -2.97 -7.98 0.50
N LEU A 75 -1.83 -7.35 0.15
CA LEU A 75 -1.10 -7.65 -1.08
C LEU A 75 0.40 -7.77 -0.81
N LYS A 76 0.97 -8.93 -1.10
CA LYS A 76 2.38 -9.27 -0.87
C LYS A 76 3.22 -8.99 -2.11
N MET A 77 4.27 -8.17 -1.98
CA MET A 77 5.19 -7.81 -3.06
C MET A 77 6.35 -8.78 -3.13
N VAL A 78 6.34 -9.66 -4.10
CA VAL A 78 7.36 -10.72 -4.23
C VAL A 78 8.18 -10.64 -5.51
N THR A 79 7.82 -9.75 -6.45
CA THR A 79 8.48 -9.61 -7.75
C THR A 79 8.97 -8.19 -7.95
N THR A 80 10.18 -8.06 -8.49
CA THR A 80 10.71 -6.81 -9.02
C THR A 80 10.26 -6.66 -10.48
N LEU A 81 9.74 -5.51 -10.85
CA LEU A 81 9.35 -5.19 -12.24
C LEU A 81 10.42 -4.27 -12.87
N GLY A 82 11.60 -4.78 -13.12
CA GLY A 82 12.67 -4.03 -13.80
C GLY A 82 13.05 -2.69 -13.14
N GLY A 83 14.22 -2.17 -13.40
CA GLY A 83 14.70 -0.87 -12.91
C GLY A 83 14.52 -0.69 -11.40
N ASP A 84 14.06 0.50 -10.99
CA ASP A 84 13.91 0.89 -9.58
C ASP A 84 12.61 0.40 -8.92
N TYR A 85 11.78 -0.40 -9.60
CA TYR A 85 10.51 -0.90 -9.06
C TYR A 85 10.71 -2.15 -8.19
N THR A 86 11.48 -1.96 -7.10
CA THR A 86 11.70 -2.98 -6.08
C THR A 86 10.41 -3.29 -5.31
N PRO A 87 10.30 -4.45 -4.63
CA PRO A 87 9.13 -4.79 -3.81
C PRO A 87 8.75 -3.71 -2.80
N VAL A 88 9.71 -3.10 -2.09
CA VAL A 88 9.45 -2.03 -1.12
C VAL A 88 8.87 -0.79 -1.82
N ARG A 89 9.48 -0.33 -2.91
CA ARG A 89 9.01 0.85 -3.63
C ARG A 89 7.61 0.65 -4.20
N ARG A 90 7.34 -0.52 -4.75
CA ARG A 90 6.00 -0.88 -5.25
C ARG A 90 4.96 -0.91 -4.14
N CYS A 91 5.30 -1.52 -3.00
CA CYS A 91 4.44 -1.55 -1.82
C CYS A 91 4.06 -0.13 -1.36
N GLN A 92 5.03 0.79 -1.31
CA GLN A 92 4.81 2.20 -0.94
C GLN A 92 3.90 2.91 -1.94
N ILE A 93 4.23 2.85 -3.25
CA ILE A 93 3.45 3.49 -4.31
C ILE A 93 2.00 3.00 -4.29
N ILE A 94 1.78 1.69 -4.16
CA ILE A 94 0.43 1.11 -4.14
C ILE A 94 -0.35 1.59 -2.91
N SER A 95 0.28 1.59 -1.74
CA SER A 95 -0.36 2.06 -0.50
C SER A 95 -0.77 3.53 -0.58
N GLU A 96 0.10 4.38 -1.09
CA GLU A 96 -0.16 5.81 -1.27
C GLU A 96 -1.27 6.06 -2.30
N SER A 97 -1.20 5.38 -3.44
CA SER A 97 -2.21 5.48 -4.51
C SER A 97 -3.59 5.07 -4.01
N LEU A 98 -3.69 3.94 -3.30
CA LEU A 98 -4.95 3.46 -2.76
C LEU A 98 -5.55 4.39 -1.69
N ASN A 99 -4.71 5.00 -0.86
CA ASN A 99 -5.18 6.03 0.07
C ASN A 99 -5.69 7.28 -0.67
N GLY A 100 -5.08 7.64 -1.79
CA GLY A 100 -5.58 8.68 -2.70
C GLY A 100 -6.93 8.29 -3.29
N TYR A 101 -7.02 7.13 -3.92
CA TYR A 101 -8.26 6.63 -4.54
C TYR A 101 -9.40 6.49 -3.53
N ARG A 102 -9.09 6.12 -2.30
CA ARG A 102 -10.08 6.09 -1.21
C ARG A 102 -10.67 7.48 -0.93
N LYS A 103 -9.83 8.51 -0.90
CA LYS A 103 -10.29 9.91 -0.73
C LYS A 103 -11.15 10.35 -1.92
N ASP A 104 -10.84 9.88 -3.11
CA ASP A 104 -11.57 10.12 -4.34
C ASP A 104 -12.86 9.26 -4.46
N GLY A 105 -13.18 8.49 -3.42
CA GLY A 105 -14.34 7.61 -3.39
C GLY A 105 -14.14 6.35 -4.22
N LEU A 106 -13.16 5.52 -3.84
CA LEU A 106 -12.89 4.22 -4.45
C LEU A 106 -14.17 3.34 -4.49
N ILE A 107 -14.56 2.88 -5.67
CA ILE A 107 -15.80 2.14 -5.91
C ILE A 107 -15.53 0.70 -6.34
N LYS A 108 -14.67 0.50 -7.34
CA LYS A 108 -14.44 -0.78 -7.98
C LYS A 108 -12.95 -1.01 -8.23
N LEU A 109 -12.56 -2.27 -8.33
CA LEU A 109 -11.37 -2.67 -9.08
C LEU A 109 -11.81 -3.14 -10.46
N ALA A 110 -10.97 -2.87 -11.43
CA ALA A 110 -11.10 -3.35 -12.79
C ALA A 110 -9.75 -3.88 -13.27
N TYR A 111 -9.75 -4.70 -14.30
CA TYR A 111 -8.53 -5.07 -14.98
C TYR A 111 -8.66 -4.76 -16.48
N ARG A 112 -7.53 -4.53 -17.11
CA ARG A 112 -7.43 -4.33 -18.55
C ARG A 112 -6.06 -4.77 -19.06
N GLU A 113 -6.00 -5.11 -20.33
CA GLU A 113 -4.71 -5.33 -20.98
C GLU A 113 -3.95 -4.01 -21.15
N GLU A 114 -2.62 -4.06 -21.00
CA GLU A 114 -1.75 -2.91 -21.23
C GLU A 114 -1.56 -2.70 -22.75
N PRO A 115 -1.99 -1.56 -23.31
CA PRO A 115 -2.01 -1.38 -24.77
C PRO A 115 -0.63 -1.49 -25.43
N LYS A 116 0.45 -1.25 -24.68
CA LYS A 116 1.83 -1.23 -25.20
C LYS A 116 2.56 -2.54 -25.00
N THR A 117 2.02 -3.46 -24.23
CA THR A 117 2.68 -4.72 -23.87
C THR A 117 1.68 -5.87 -23.97
N PRO A 118 1.68 -6.63 -25.07
CA PRO A 118 0.75 -7.74 -25.26
C PRO A 118 0.79 -8.75 -24.12
N ASN A 119 -0.36 -9.32 -23.76
CA ASN A 119 -0.54 -10.26 -22.66
C ASN A 119 -0.14 -9.73 -21.29
N GLN A 120 0.10 -8.44 -21.13
CA GLN A 120 0.32 -7.82 -19.84
C GLN A 120 -0.97 -7.13 -19.39
N TYR A 121 -1.42 -7.48 -18.20
CA TYR A 121 -2.61 -6.90 -17.60
C TYR A 121 -2.27 -5.99 -16.44
N VAL A 122 -3.13 -5.03 -16.21
CA VAL A 122 -3.06 -4.10 -15.07
C VAL A 122 -4.36 -4.16 -14.28
N ILE A 123 -4.24 -4.09 -12.97
CA ILE A 123 -5.37 -3.81 -12.08
C ILE A 123 -5.43 -2.32 -11.88
N CYS A 124 -6.61 -1.74 -12.03
CA CYS A 124 -6.85 -0.32 -11.85
C CYS A 124 -8.07 -0.09 -10.95
N ALA A 125 -8.14 1.10 -10.37
CA ALA A 125 -9.21 1.51 -9.46
C ALA A 125 -10.19 2.42 -10.18
N LYS A 126 -11.49 2.21 -9.97
CA LYS A 126 -12.52 3.18 -10.33
C LYS A 126 -12.98 3.93 -9.10
N THR A 127 -12.95 5.24 -9.17
CA THR A 127 -13.37 6.15 -8.10
C THR A 127 -14.52 7.02 -8.59
N LYS A 128 -15.20 7.73 -7.69
CA LYS A 128 -16.23 8.70 -8.07
C LYS A 128 -15.67 9.82 -8.95
N LEU A 129 -14.40 10.18 -8.76
CA LEU A 129 -13.76 11.28 -9.48
C LEU A 129 -13.07 10.83 -10.76
N SER A 130 -12.85 9.53 -10.97
CA SER A 130 -12.11 9.04 -12.14
C SER A 130 -12.88 9.12 -13.45
N GLY A 131 -14.19 9.31 -13.42
CA GLY A 131 -15.04 9.27 -14.63
C GLY A 131 -14.83 7.94 -15.37
N ASP A 132 -14.55 8.03 -16.69
CA ASP A 132 -14.23 6.87 -17.52
C ASP A 132 -12.80 6.35 -17.31
N GLY A 133 -11.98 7.08 -16.57
CA GLY A 133 -10.60 6.70 -16.25
C GLY A 133 -10.53 5.50 -15.33
N CYS A 134 -9.39 4.81 -15.38
CA CYS A 134 -9.08 3.71 -14.48
C CYS A 134 -7.61 3.83 -14.03
N PRO A 135 -7.34 4.64 -12.99
CA PRO A 135 -5.99 4.85 -12.48
C PRO A 135 -5.36 3.55 -11.97
N LEU A 136 -4.08 3.38 -12.31
CA LEU A 136 -3.31 2.17 -12.06
C LEU A 136 -3.18 1.87 -10.56
N VAL A 137 -3.44 0.62 -10.20
CA VAL A 137 -3.11 0.06 -8.87
C VAL A 137 -1.89 -0.85 -8.96
N LEU A 138 -1.92 -1.81 -9.88
CA LEU A 138 -0.93 -2.88 -9.95
C LEU A 138 -0.71 -3.34 -11.40
N THR A 139 0.54 -3.48 -11.82
CA THR A 139 0.91 -4.20 -13.04
C THR A 139 1.15 -5.66 -12.70
N LEU A 140 0.48 -6.56 -13.42
CA LEU A 140 0.64 -8.00 -13.29
C LEU A 140 1.81 -8.49 -14.13
N ASN A 141 2.27 -9.70 -13.86
CA ASN A 141 3.15 -10.40 -14.80
C ASN A 141 2.38 -10.72 -16.09
N PRO A 142 3.08 -10.89 -17.23
CA PRO A 142 2.43 -11.36 -18.44
C PRO A 142 1.66 -12.66 -18.21
N GLY A 143 0.43 -12.72 -18.71
CA GLY A 143 -0.48 -13.84 -18.49
C GLY A 143 -1.76 -13.72 -19.30
N SER A 144 -2.78 -14.46 -18.91
CA SER A 144 -4.09 -14.47 -19.57
C SER A 144 -5.12 -13.56 -18.88
N ASP A 145 -6.16 -13.22 -19.61
CA ASP A 145 -7.36 -12.53 -19.10
C ASP A 145 -7.95 -13.22 -17.85
N LYS A 146 -8.02 -14.54 -17.89
CA LYS A 146 -8.50 -15.36 -16.76
C LYS A 146 -7.65 -15.20 -15.51
N GLU A 147 -6.33 -15.17 -15.66
CA GLU A 147 -5.39 -14.98 -14.54
C GLU A 147 -5.51 -13.57 -13.96
N ALA A 148 -5.62 -12.55 -14.82
CA ALA A 148 -5.83 -11.18 -14.40
C ALA A 148 -7.13 -11.02 -13.59
N TYR A 149 -8.23 -11.60 -14.07
CA TYR A 149 -9.49 -11.63 -13.32
C TYR A 149 -9.35 -12.34 -11.97
N GLN A 150 -8.67 -13.49 -11.94
CA GLN A 150 -8.48 -14.25 -10.71
C GLN A 150 -7.68 -13.45 -9.66
N VAL A 151 -6.59 -12.81 -10.06
CA VAL A 151 -5.80 -11.95 -9.17
C VAL A 151 -6.66 -10.80 -8.63
N MET A 152 -7.43 -10.12 -9.48
CA MET A 152 -8.32 -9.04 -9.07
C MET A 152 -9.36 -9.53 -8.06
N ARG A 153 -9.96 -10.68 -8.29
CA ARG A 153 -10.92 -11.30 -7.39
C ARG A 153 -10.29 -11.65 -6.04
N ASP A 154 -9.15 -12.32 -6.06
CA ASP A 154 -8.42 -12.68 -4.84
C ASP A 154 -8.03 -11.44 -4.03
N MET A 155 -7.58 -10.37 -4.70
CA MET A 155 -7.33 -9.07 -4.06
C MET A 155 -8.58 -8.51 -3.39
N THR A 156 -9.73 -8.61 -4.04
CA THR A 156 -11.00 -8.10 -3.52
C THR A 156 -11.45 -8.91 -2.29
N GLU A 157 -11.49 -10.22 -2.40
CA GLU A 157 -11.88 -11.10 -1.29
C GLU A 157 -10.93 -10.96 -0.09
N ASN A 158 -9.66 -10.69 -0.35
CA ASN A 158 -8.66 -10.53 0.69
C ASN A 158 -8.79 -9.26 1.54
N LEU A 159 -9.57 -8.27 1.09
CA LEU A 159 -9.96 -7.12 1.94
C LEU A 159 -10.76 -7.56 3.18
N LEU A 160 -11.45 -8.70 3.12
CA LEU A 160 -12.19 -9.29 4.25
C LEU A 160 -11.42 -10.36 5.00
N THR A 161 -10.67 -11.20 4.28
CA THR A 161 -10.05 -12.40 4.85
C THR A 161 -8.69 -12.12 5.48
N GLY A 162 -7.95 -11.14 4.96
CA GLY A 162 -6.67 -10.72 5.51
C GLY A 162 -5.56 -11.77 5.41
N THR A 163 -5.64 -12.71 4.48
CA THR A 163 -4.62 -13.76 4.31
C THR A 163 -3.39 -13.31 3.51
N GLY A 164 -3.52 -12.20 2.77
CA GLY A 164 -2.49 -11.65 1.89
C GLY A 164 -2.38 -12.42 0.57
N VAL A 165 -2.57 -11.72 -0.55
CA VAL A 165 -2.43 -12.25 -1.92
C VAL A 165 -1.05 -11.91 -2.47
N TYR A 166 -0.37 -12.87 -3.08
CA TYR A 166 0.87 -12.57 -3.82
C TYR A 166 0.53 -11.88 -5.14
N GLN A 167 1.24 -10.81 -5.44
CA GLN A 167 1.02 -10.04 -6.68
C GLN A 167 1.26 -10.84 -7.97
N ASN A 168 2.00 -11.94 -7.88
CA ASN A 168 2.29 -12.87 -8.97
C ASN A 168 1.71 -14.25 -8.70
N SER A 169 0.72 -14.37 -7.80
CA SER A 169 0.09 -15.65 -7.59
C SER A 169 -0.45 -16.12 -8.95
N GLU A 170 0.22 -17.13 -9.47
CA GLU A 170 -0.40 -18.06 -10.39
C GLU A 170 -1.62 -18.56 -9.62
N GLY A 171 -2.79 -18.03 -9.94
CA GLY A 171 -3.99 -18.29 -9.18
C GLY A 171 -4.15 -19.79 -9.08
N LYS A 172 -4.07 -20.34 -7.87
CA LYS A 172 -4.58 -21.69 -7.66
C LYS A 172 -6.00 -21.61 -8.12
N LEU A 173 -6.25 -22.20 -9.27
CA LEU A 173 -7.56 -22.34 -9.91
C LEU A 173 -8.55 -22.93 -8.90
N ALA A 174 -9.08 -22.09 -8.02
CA ALA A 174 -10.34 -22.43 -7.39
C ALA A 174 -11.34 -22.56 -8.54
N THR A 175 -11.97 -23.70 -8.64
CA THR A 175 -12.94 -24.10 -9.65
C THR A 175 -14.22 -23.27 -9.59
N SER A 176 -14.12 -21.96 -9.45
CA SER A 176 -15.25 -21.04 -9.54
C SER A 176 -15.43 -20.62 -10.98
N GLN A 177 -16.63 -20.71 -11.45
CA GLN A 177 -17.02 -20.41 -12.83
C GLN A 177 -16.53 -19.02 -13.22
N PHE A 178 -15.50 -18.98 -14.09
CA PHE A 178 -15.06 -17.77 -14.74
C PHE A 178 -16.18 -17.26 -15.64
N SER A 179 -16.67 -16.07 -15.38
CA SER A 179 -17.54 -15.34 -16.28
C SER A 179 -16.81 -14.10 -16.77
N PRO A 180 -16.37 -14.04 -18.03
CA PRO A 180 -15.68 -12.89 -18.59
C PRO A 180 -16.58 -11.67 -18.76
N SER A 181 -17.83 -11.74 -18.34
CA SER A 181 -18.85 -10.73 -18.58
C SER A 181 -18.70 -9.45 -17.73
N SER A 182 -17.80 -9.41 -16.76
CA SER A 182 -17.56 -8.18 -16.00
C SER A 182 -16.08 -8.02 -15.65
N PRO A 183 -15.35 -7.14 -16.34
CA PRO A 183 -13.97 -6.81 -16.02
C PRO A 183 -13.83 -5.97 -14.73
N GLU A 184 -14.91 -5.83 -13.95
CA GLU A 184 -14.98 -4.98 -12.76
C GLU A 184 -15.60 -5.70 -11.57
N ILE A 185 -15.10 -5.44 -10.36
CA ILE A 185 -15.67 -5.93 -9.10
C ILE A 185 -15.99 -4.73 -8.21
N ASP A 186 -17.23 -4.65 -7.72
CA ASP A 186 -17.64 -3.63 -6.74
C ASP A 186 -16.98 -3.91 -5.38
N LEU A 187 -16.30 -2.93 -4.82
CA LEU A 187 -15.59 -3.04 -3.55
C LEU A 187 -16.47 -2.75 -2.34
N THR A 188 -17.69 -2.24 -2.53
CA THR A 188 -18.57 -1.81 -1.42
C THR A 188 -18.74 -2.88 -0.34
N PRO A 189 -18.99 -4.17 -0.68
CA PRO A 189 -19.17 -5.19 0.34
C PRO A 189 -17.91 -5.53 1.13
N PHE A 190 -16.73 -5.17 0.59
CA PHE A 190 -15.42 -5.59 1.08
C PHE A 190 -14.69 -4.49 1.86
N LEU A 191 -15.17 -3.24 1.77
CA LEU A 191 -14.55 -2.10 2.43
C LEU A 191 -15.01 -1.99 3.90
N ALA A 192 -14.17 -1.39 4.72
CA ALA A 192 -14.51 -1.00 6.09
C ALA A 192 -15.74 -0.07 6.14
N GLU A 193 -16.48 -0.12 7.24
CA GLU A 193 -17.74 0.63 7.41
C GLU A 193 -17.56 2.14 7.18
N GLU A 194 -16.49 2.73 7.74
CA GLU A 194 -16.23 4.16 7.55
C GLU A 194 -16.06 4.54 6.09
N ASP A 195 -15.40 3.66 5.28
CA ASP A 195 -15.18 3.91 3.85
C ASP A 195 -16.49 3.78 3.07
N ARG A 196 -17.41 2.93 3.52
CA ARG A 196 -18.76 2.79 2.97
C ARG A 196 -19.62 4.01 3.28
N ILE A 197 -19.61 4.50 4.52
CA ILE A 197 -20.38 5.68 4.96
C ILE A 197 -19.85 6.96 4.29
N ALA A 198 -18.53 7.15 4.22
CA ALA A 198 -17.94 8.30 3.55
C ALA A 198 -18.41 8.41 2.08
N ARG A 199 -18.63 7.28 1.42
CA ARG A 199 -19.20 7.22 0.06
C ARG A 199 -20.65 7.68 0.00
N SER A 200 -21.48 7.34 0.99
CA SER A 200 -22.91 7.72 1.00
C SER A 200 -23.10 9.21 1.21
N ASN A 201 -22.28 9.82 2.07
CA ASN A 201 -22.39 11.25 2.42
C ASN A 201 -21.86 12.18 1.30
N SER A 202 -20.99 11.71 0.43
CA SER A 202 -20.48 12.46 -0.72
C SER A 202 -21.45 12.44 -1.92
N ALA A 203 -22.60 11.78 -1.80
CA ALA A 203 -23.61 11.66 -2.87
C ALA A 203 -24.79 12.64 -2.72
N LYS A 204 -24.73 13.54 -1.74
CA LYS A 204 -25.64 14.67 -1.55
C LYS A 204 -24.93 15.96 -1.94
#